data_a324ed1fc0bfb1e45c0263bc9861cc80
#
_entry.id   a324ed1fc0bfb1e45c0263bc9861cc80
#
_cell.length_a   1.000
_cell.length_b   1.000
_cell.length_c   1.000
_cell.angle_alpha   90.00
_cell.angle_beta   90.00
_cell.angle_gamma   90.00
#
_symmetry.space_group_name_H-M   'P 1'
#
loop_
_entity.id
_entity.type
_entity.pdbx_description
1 polymer ?
#
loop_
_entity_poly.entity_id
_entity_poly.type
_entity_poly.pdbx_seq_one_letter_code
_entity_poly.pdbx_strand_id
1 'polypeptide(L)'
;SGWCHPASSGWEIRALSAIDIALWDLNGKILNQPVYKLLGGDRDRVPAYVGGGYYSDSKTNQDLQNEMLDYINMGYSAVKMKVGRISIKDDIERVKSVREAIGNDKTLMVDANHAYTVAEAKLFGKLVEEFDIFWYEEPLPSTDYEGGRELREALNIPIATGENEYLRWGFKDLINNRAVDIVQADPAICGGYSEWKKIAAISTANNLKLAPHGG
;
A
#
# COMPACT_ATOMS: atom_id res chain seq x y z
N SER A 1 -18.43 10.48 19.50
CA SER A 1 -18.50 11.15 18.20
C SER A 1 -19.50 10.44 17.29
N GLY A 2 -20.70 11.00 17.12
CA GLY A 2 -21.81 10.38 16.38
C GLY A 2 -21.81 10.67 14.87
N TRP A 3 -20.70 11.13 14.29
CA TRP A 3 -20.66 11.61 12.89
C TRP A 3 -20.18 10.56 11.87
N CYS A 4 -19.51 9.50 12.29
CA CYS A 4 -19.05 8.45 11.39
C CYS A 4 -19.93 7.22 11.52
N HIS A 5 -20.79 7.00 10.54
CA HIS A 5 -21.59 5.77 10.42
C HIS A 5 -20.75 4.68 9.74
N PRO A 6 -20.91 3.38 10.07
CA PRO A 6 -20.18 2.29 9.42
C PRO A 6 -20.27 2.24 7.89
N ALA A 7 -21.35 2.80 7.31
CA ALA A 7 -21.54 2.89 5.86
C ALA A 7 -21.02 4.19 5.23
N SER A 8 -20.38 5.08 6.00
CA SER A 8 -19.85 6.33 5.44
C SER A 8 -18.55 6.06 4.67
N SER A 9 -18.46 6.61 3.47
CA SER A 9 -17.31 6.42 2.55
C SER A 9 -17.20 7.60 1.59
N GLY A 10 -16.18 7.58 0.74
CA GLY A 10 -16.04 8.56 -0.32
C GLY A 10 -15.58 9.94 0.17
N TRP A 11 -16.03 10.98 -0.53
CA TRP A 11 -15.56 12.35 -0.32
C TRP A 11 -15.85 12.91 1.07
N GLU A 12 -16.91 12.48 1.71
CA GLU A 12 -17.25 12.91 3.09
C GLU A 12 -16.18 12.48 4.07
N ILE A 13 -15.69 11.24 3.97
CA ILE A 13 -14.63 10.74 4.86
C ILE A 13 -13.29 11.35 4.51
N ARG A 14 -12.99 11.59 3.24
CA ARG A 14 -11.78 12.31 2.83
C ARG A 14 -11.76 13.74 3.37
N ALA A 15 -12.88 14.46 3.31
CA ALA A 15 -13.00 15.79 3.90
C ALA A 15 -12.83 15.76 5.42
N LEU A 16 -13.43 14.77 6.09
CA LEU A 16 -13.24 14.56 7.54
C LEU A 16 -11.79 14.25 7.88
N SER A 17 -11.11 13.44 7.05
CA SER A 17 -9.69 13.14 7.22
C SER A 17 -8.83 14.40 7.22
N ALA A 18 -9.06 15.31 6.27
CA ALA A 18 -8.35 16.58 6.18
C ALA A 18 -8.54 17.45 7.44
N ILE A 19 -9.77 17.51 7.97
CA ILE A 19 -10.07 18.24 9.20
C ILE A 19 -9.39 17.59 10.40
N ASP A 20 -9.45 16.28 10.55
CA ASP A 20 -8.81 15.54 11.65
C ASP A 20 -7.29 15.74 11.63
N ILE A 21 -6.65 15.64 10.46
CA ILE A 21 -5.22 15.87 10.30
C ILE A 21 -4.85 17.31 10.70
N ALA A 22 -5.63 18.30 10.24
CA ALA A 22 -5.40 19.70 10.58
C ALA A 22 -5.53 19.96 12.10
N LEU A 23 -6.48 19.31 12.77
CA LEU A 23 -6.64 19.41 14.23
C LEU A 23 -5.48 18.75 14.99
N TRP A 24 -4.96 17.62 14.50
CA TRP A 24 -3.76 17.01 15.09
C TRP A 24 -2.53 17.89 14.90
N ASP A 25 -2.34 18.51 13.72
CA ASP A 25 -1.26 19.46 13.44
C ASP A 25 -1.37 20.69 14.35
N LEU A 26 -2.56 21.27 14.49
CA LEU A 26 -2.82 22.40 15.40
C LEU A 26 -2.47 22.04 16.84
N ASN A 27 -2.89 20.89 17.34
CA ASN A 27 -2.56 20.43 18.70
C ASN A 27 -1.04 20.23 18.86
N GLY A 28 -0.37 19.68 17.85
CA GLY A 28 1.09 19.57 17.84
C GLY A 28 1.78 20.92 17.99
N LYS A 29 1.32 21.93 17.26
CA LYS A 29 1.84 23.30 17.33
C LYS A 29 1.57 23.96 18.68
N ILE A 30 0.35 23.84 19.21
CA ILE A 30 -0.02 24.40 20.52
C ILE A 30 0.83 23.78 21.64
N LEU A 31 1.06 22.47 21.60
CA LEU A 31 1.81 21.74 22.62
C LEU A 31 3.32 21.73 22.37
N ASN A 32 3.77 22.30 21.25
CA ASN A 32 5.15 22.25 20.76
C ASN A 32 5.72 20.82 20.76
N GLN A 33 4.90 19.89 20.25
CA GLN A 33 5.26 18.47 20.12
C GLN A 33 4.95 17.96 18.71
N PRO A 34 5.81 17.12 18.12
CA PRO A 34 5.49 16.48 16.86
C PRO A 34 4.29 15.53 17.01
N VAL A 35 3.45 15.47 15.98
CA VAL A 35 2.20 14.69 16.00
C VAL A 35 2.43 13.22 16.34
N TYR A 36 3.53 12.62 15.85
CA TYR A 36 3.81 11.21 16.15
C TYR A 36 3.95 10.94 17.66
N LYS A 37 4.50 11.88 18.44
CA LYS A 37 4.58 11.77 19.90
C LYS A 37 3.21 11.88 20.56
N LEU A 38 2.36 12.78 20.08
CA LEU A 38 0.98 12.90 20.57
C LEU A 38 0.16 11.64 20.28
N LEU A 39 0.46 10.94 19.18
CA LEU A 39 -0.14 9.66 18.83
C LEU A 39 0.41 8.48 19.66
N GLY A 40 1.45 8.71 20.46
CA GLY A 40 2.08 7.68 21.29
C GLY A 40 3.29 6.99 20.62
N GLY A 41 3.81 7.57 19.53
CA GLY A 41 5.00 7.05 18.86
C GLY A 41 6.28 7.35 19.66
N ASP A 42 7.21 6.40 19.66
CA ASP A 42 8.51 6.46 20.33
C ASP A 42 9.69 6.52 19.38
N ARG A 43 9.44 6.20 18.08
CA ARG A 43 10.47 6.15 17.05
C ARG A 43 10.57 7.48 16.32
N ASP A 44 11.77 7.94 16.10
CA ASP A 44 12.09 9.13 15.29
C ASP A 44 12.42 8.80 13.83
N ARG A 45 12.57 7.50 13.52
CA ARG A 45 12.86 6.98 12.17
C ARG A 45 12.05 5.72 11.88
N VAL A 46 11.59 5.60 10.63
CA VAL A 46 10.90 4.43 10.11
C VAL A 46 11.52 4.02 8.77
N PRO A 47 11.54 2.72 8.43
CA PRO A 47 11.89 2.28 7.08
C PRO A 47 10.95 2.90 6.06
N ALA A 48 11.50 3.35 4.94
CA ALA A 48 10.72 3.90 3.83
C ALA A 48 11.11 3.23 2.52
N TYR A 49 10.17 3.21 1.59
CA TYR A 49 10.40 2.81 0.21
C TYR A 49 10.02 3.96 -0.72
N VAL A 50 10.49 3.90 -1.96
CA VAL A 50 10.10 4.86 -3.00
C VAL A 50 9.23 4.17 -4.04
N GLY A 51 8.10 4.81 -4.40
CA GLY A 51 7.22 4.38 -5.48
C GLY A 51 7.62 5.05 -6.80
N GLY A 52 7.65 4.25 -7.86
CA GLY A 52 7.96 4.71 -9.22
C GLY A 52 7.52 3.71 -10.27
N GLY A 53 8.25 3.61 -11.37
CA GLY A 53 7.96 2.68 -12.45
C GLY A 53 6.64 2.97 -13.17
N TYR A 54 6.19 4.22 -13.15
CA TYR A 54 4.99 4.64 -13.89
C TYR A 54 5.19 4.42 -15.39
N TYR A 55 4.07 4.14 -16.07
CA TYR A 55 4.05 3.95 -17.50
C TYR A 55 4.12 5.28 -18.25
N SER A 56 4.84 5.26 -19.36
CA SER A 56 4.86 6.32 -20.36
C SER A 56 5.08 5.66 -21.73
N ASP A 57 4.50 6.22 -22.78
CA ASP A 57 4.57 5.67 -24.13
C ASP A 57 6.01 5.62 -24.69
N SER A 58 6.89 6.49 -24.20
CA SER A 58 8.31 6.53 -24.58
C SER A 58 9.25 5.79 -23.65
N LYS A 59 8.75 5.26 -22.51
CA LYS A 59 9.61 4.69 -21.49
C LYS A 59 9.97 3.24 -21.82
N THR A 60 11.23 2.99 -22.04
CA THR A 60 11.77 1.66 -22.27
C THR A 60 12.06 0.94 -20.95
N ASN A 61 12.36 -0.37 -21.01
CA ASN A 61 12.82 -1.12 -19.85
C ASN A 61 14.18 -0.58 -19.33
N GLN A 62 15.03 -0.05 -20.20
CA GLN A 62 16.29 0.59 -19.79
C GLN A 62 16.04 1.88 -18.99
N ASP A 63 15.05 2.70 -19.40
CA ASP A 63 14.68 3.90 -18.65
C ASP A 63 14.10 3.53 -17.28
N LEU A 64 13.31 2.45 -17.22
CA LEU A 64 12.78 1.92 -15.96
C LEU A 64 13.90 1.41 -15.04
N GLN A 65 14.89 0.68 -15.57
CA GLN A 65 16.07 0.26 -14.81
C GLN A 65 16.83 1.46 -14.25
N ASN A 66 17.09 2.46 -15.08
CA ASN A 66 17.80 3.66 -14.67
C ASN A 66 17.06 4.40 -13.54
N GLU A 67 15.72 4.57 -13.67
CA GLU A 67 14.90 5.17 -12.62
C GLU A 67 15.02 4.43 -11.29
N MET A 68 14.94 3.09 -11.31
CA MET A 68 15.03 2.30 -10.09
C MET A 68 16.45 2.33 -9.49
N LEU A 69 17.47 2.33 -10.31
CA LEU A 69 18.86 2.49 -9.87
C LEU A 69 19.12 3.88 -9.26
N ASP A 70 18.52 4.93 -9.81
CA ASP A 70 18.62 6.27 -9.24
C ASP A 70 18.05 6.32 -7.82
N TYR A 71 16.91 5.66 -7.55
CA TYR A 71 16.37 5.54 -6.21
C TYR A 71 17.29 4.78 -5.26
N ILE A 72 17.90 3.68 -5.72
CA ILE A 72 18.89 2.94 -4.93
C ILE A 72 20.13 3.81 -4.64
N ASN A 73 20.60 4.58 -5.62
CA ASN A 73 21.75 5.48 -5.46
C ASN A 73 21.45 6.67 -4.52
N MET A 74 20.16 7.07 -4.40
CA MET A 74 19.72 8.04 -3.39
C MET A 74 19.68 7.46 -1.96
N GLY A 75 19.95 6.15 -1.81
CA GLY A 75 20.06 5.49 -0.51
C GLY A 75 18.83 4.68 -0.10
N TYR A 76 17.82 4.54 -0.96
CA TYR A 76 16.68 3.67 -0.68
C TYR A 76 17.09 2.19 -0.80
N SER A 77 16.60 1.36 0.10
CA SER A 77 16.82 -0.10 0.06
C SER A 77 15.59 -0.85 -0.49
N ALA A 78 14.51 -0.13 -0.76
CA ALA A 78 13.24 -0.70 -1.19
C ALA A 78 12.58 0.20 -2.24
N VAL A 79 12.09 -0.42 -3.31
CA VAL A 79 11.40 0.26 -4.41
C VAL A 79 10.09 -0.44 -4.74
N LYS A 80 9.08 0.33 -5.16
CA LYS A 80 7.78 -0.17 -5.64
C LYS A 80 7.55 0.29 -7.07
N MET A 81 7.15 -0.62 -7.98
CA MET A 81 6.85 -0.30 -9.37
C MET A 81 5.40 -0.59 -9.73
N LYS A 82 4.87 0.15 -10.69
CA LYS A 82 3.51 -0.05 -11.21
C LYS A 82 3.47 -1.20 -12.21
N VAL A 83 2.38 -1.99 -12.13
CA VAL A 83 2.03 -3.09 -13.03
C VAL A 83 0.55 -3.01 -13.40
N GLY A 84 0.09 -3.77 -14.39
CA GLY A 84 -1.33 -3.92 -14.72
C GLY A 84 -1.88 -3.02 -15.84
N ARG A 85 -1.04 -2.18 -16.48
CA ARG A 85 -1.50 -1.32 -17.59
C ARG A 85 -1.26 -1.88 -18.98
N ILE A 86 -0.34 -2.83 -19.11
CA ILE A 86 0.03 -3.48 -20.38
C ILE A 86 -0.24 -4.98 -20.27
N SER A 87 0.20 -5.78 -21.25
CA SER A 87 0.01 -7.23 -21.17
C SER A 87 0.76 -7.83 -19.96
N ILE A 88 0.21 -8.88 -19.37
CA ILE A 88 0.86 -9.61 -18.26
C ILE A 88 2.29 -10.01 -18.64
N LYS A 89 2.50 -10.46 -19.87
CA LYS A 89 3.81 -10.84 -20.39
C LYS A 89 4.79 -9.67 -20.34
N ASP A 90 4.37 -8.51 -20.82
CA ASP A 90 5.25 -7.33 -20.86
C ASP A 90 5.52 -6.78 -19.45
N ASP A 91 4.55 -6.85 -18.53
CA ASP A 91 4.75 -6.48 -17.14
C ASP A 91 5.72 -7.43 -16.42
N ILE A 92 5.69 -8.73 -16.72
CA ILE A 92 6.68 -9.69 -16.21
C ILE A 92 8.09 -9.31 -16.67
N GLU A 93 8.27 -8.99 -17.96
CA GLU A 93 9.57 -8.54 -18.47
C GLU A 93 10.05 -7.23 -17.80
N ARG A 94 9.13 -6.31 -17.47
CA ARG A 94 9.45 -5.10 -16.70
C ARG A 94 9.90 -5.45 -15.28
N VAL A 95 9.19 -6.33 -14.58
CA VAL A 95 9.55 -6.78 -13.22
C VAL A 95 10.92 -7.46 -13.22
N LYS A 96 11.16 -8.37 -14.16
CA LYS A 96 12.44 -9.03 -14.37
C LYS A 96 13.56 -8.02 -14.60
N SER A 97 13.35 -7.08 -15.50
CA SER A 97 14.30 -6.02 -15.84
C SER A 97 14.69 -5.18 -14.61
N VAL A 98 13.71 -4.82 -13.76
CA VAL A 98 13.98 -4.10 -12.52
C VAL A 98 14.76 -4.97 -11.54
N ARG A 99 14.36 -6.23 -11.33
CA ARG A 99 15.06 -7.14 -10.41
C ARG A 99 16.52 -7.34 -10.82
N GLU A 100 16.78 -7.54 -12.11
CA GLU A 100 18.15 -7.65 -12.64
C GLU A 100 19.00 -6.39 -12.38
N ALA A 101 18.38 -5.21 -12.51
CA ALA A 101 19.06 -3.95 -12.28
C ALA A 101 19.39 -3.68 -10.80
N ILE A 102 18.42 -3.86 -9.90
CA ILE A 102 18.62 -3.52 -8.48
C ILE A 102 19.31 -4.62 -7.66
N GLY A 103 19.43 -5.85 -8.21
CA GLY A 103 20.01 -7.00 -7.52
C GLY A 103 19.04 -7.64 -6.50
N ASN A 104 19.46 -8.75 -5.89
CA ASN A 104 18.63 -9.55 -4.98
C ASN A 104 18.63 -9.03 -3.53
N ASP A 105 19.51 -8.12 -3.18
CA ASP A 105 19.63 -7.54 -1.85
C ASP A 105 18.68 -6.36 -1.60
N LYS A 106 18.00 -5.89 -2.64
CA LYS A 106 17.01 -4.80 -2.56
C LYS A 106 15.59 -5.32 -2.55
N THR A 107 14.75 -4.69 -1.75
CA THR A 107 13.32 -5.03 -1.69
C THR A 107 12.59 -4.49 -2.91
N LEU A 108 11.88 -5.37 -3.62
CA LEU A 108 11.02 -5.01 -4.76
C LEU A 108 9.57 -5.30 -4.43
N MET A 109 8.71 -4.33 -4.68
CA MET A 109 7.26 -4.43 -4.55
C MET A 109 6.59 -4.09 -5.87
N VAL A 110 5.41 -4.66 -6.11
CA VAL A 110 4.60 -4.35 -7.30
C VAL A 110 3.22 -3.85 -6.88
N ASP A 111 2.67 -2.91 -7.65
CA ASP A 111 1.39 -2.25 -7.38
C ASP A 111 0.56 -2.20 -8.66
N ALA A 112 -0.58 -2.86 -8.64
CA ALA A 112 -1.47 -2.99 -9.79
C ALA A 112 -2.62 -1.96 -9.80
N ASN A 113 -2.85 -1.20 -8.75
CA ASN A 113 -3.94 -0.22 -8.65
C ASN A 113 -5.28 -0.75 -9.22
N HIS A 114 -5.70 -1.92 -8.75
CA HIS A 114 -6.97 -2.59 -9.10
C HIS A 114 -7.10 -3.08 -10.55
N ALA A 115 -5.99 -3.30 -11.25
CA ALA A 115 -6.04 -3.51 -12.71
C ALA A 115 -6.54 -4.91 -13.14
N TYR A 116 -6.49 -5.90 -12.26
CA TYR A 116 -6.69 -7.30 -12.67
C TYR A 116 -8.03 -7.89 -12.21
N THR A 117 -8.49 -8.89 -12.96
CA THR A 117 -9.44 -9.89 -12.48
C THR A 117 -8.73 -10.89 -11.57
N VAL A 118 -9.47 -11.69 -10.79
CA VAL A 118 -8.89 -12.73 -9.91
C VAL A 118 -8.01 -13.71 -10.71
N ALA A 119 -8.44 -14.11 -11.90
CA ALA A 119 -7.68 -15.03 -12.75
C ALA A 119 -6.35 -14.42 -13.24
N GLU A 120 -6.39 -13.17 -13.70
CA GLU A 120 -5.20 -12.44 -14.14
C GLU A 120 -4.24 -12.17 -12.99
N ALA A 121 -4.76 -11.76 -11.84
CA ALA A 121 -3.96 -11.51 -10.66
C ALA A 121 -3.25 -12.78 -10.16
N LYS A 122 -3.92 -13.93 -10.17
CA LYS A 122 -3.31 -15.25 -9.87
C LYS A 122 -2.21 -15.59 -10.86
N LEU A 123 -2.50 -15.42 -12.16
CA LEU A 123 -1.53 -15.72 -13.22
C LEU A 123 -0.28 -14.84 -13.07
N PHE A 124 -0.47 -13.52 -12.99
CA PHE A 124 0.64 -12.58 -12.81
C PHE A 124 1.42 -12.90 -11.53
N GLY A 125 0.73 -13.02 -10.40
CA GLY A 125 1.35 -13.29 -9.10
C GLY A 125 2.22 -14.54 -9.14
N LYS A 126 1.72 -15.65 -9.72
CA LYS A 126 2.49 -16.89 -9.85
C LYS A 126 3.74 -16.74 -10.71
N LEU A 127 3.67 -15.97 -11.77
CA LEU A 127 4.79 -15.78 -12.70
C LEU A 127 5.86 -14.84 -12.16
N VAL A 128 5.51 -13.95 -11.22
CA VAL A 128 6.49 -13.05 -10.59
C VAL A 128 7.02 -13.54 -9.25
N GLU A 129 6.54 -14.67 -8.72
CA GLU A 129 7.07 -15.28 -7.49
C GLU A 129 8.59 -15.51 -7.55
N GLU A 130 9.12 -15.86 -8.73
CA GLU A 130 10.55 -16.10 -8.92
C GLU A 130 11.43 -14.85 -8.73
N PHE A 131 10.84 -13.65 -8.78
CA PHE A 131 11.57 -12.39 -8.63
C PHE A 131 11.60 -11.86 -7.19
N ASP A 132 11.26 -12.67 -6.19
CA ASP A 132 11.29 -12.33 -4.76
C ASP A 132 10.56 -11.01 -4.46
N ILE A 133 9.28 -10.95 -4.84
CA ILE A 133 8.41 -9.79 -4.62
C ILE A 133 7.98 -9.74 -3.17
N PHE A 134 8.26 -8.63 -2.48
CA PHE A 134 7.99 -8.45 -1.06
C PHE A 134 6.50 -8.31 -0.74
N TRP A 135 5.72 -7.60 -1.60
CA TRP A 135 4.27 -7.61 -1.61
C TRP A 135 3.70 -7.30 -2.99
N TYR A 136 2.48 -7.72 -3.19
CA TYR A 136 1.63 -7.42 -4.34
C TYR A 136 0.50 -6.51 -3.90
N GLU A 137 0.59 -5.22 -4.29
CA GLU A 137 -0.32 -4.16 -3.86
C GLU A 137 -1.51 -4.04 -4.79
N GLU A 138 -2.70 -3.94 -4.21
CA GLU A 138 -3.98 -3.70 -4.87
C GLU A 138 -4.17 -4.47 -6.20
N PRO A 139 -4.02 -5.80 -6.21
CA PRO A 139 -4.21 -6.58 -7.44
C PRO A 139 -5.65 -6.49 -7.97
N LEU A 140 -6.64 -6.36 -7.09
CA LEU A 140 -8.08 -6.42 -7.37
C LEU A 140 -8.79 -5.14 -6.93
N PRO A 141 -10.04 -4.89 -7.41
CA PRO A 141 -10.88 -3.84 -6.86
C PRO A 141 -10.96 -3.90 -5.33
N SER A 142 -10.87 -2.75 -4.66
CA SER A 142 -10.79 -2.64 -3.19
C SER A 142 -11.97 -3.27 -2.44
N THR A 143 -13.11 -3.46 -3.10
CA THR A 143 -14.31 -4.09 -2.55
C THR A 143 -14.40 -5.60 -2.77
N ASP A 144 -13.46 -6.19 -3.52
CA ASP A 144 -13.44 -7.64 -3.79
C ASP A 144 -12.66 -8.41 -2.71
N TYR A 145 -13.26 -8.48 -1.52
CA TYR A 145 -12.64 -9.20 -0.39
C TYR A 145 -12.57 -10.70 -0.62
N GLU A 146 -13.51 -11.28 -1.37
CA GLU A 146 -13.50 -12.72 -1.68
C GLU A 146 -12.34 -13.05 -2.62
N GLY A 147 -12.16 -12.28 -3.69
CA GLY A 147 -11.01 -12.41 -4.57
C GLY A 147 -9.69 -12.19 -3.84
N GLY A 148 -9.62 -11.21 -2.94
CA GLY A 148 -8.44 -10.96 -2.10
C GLY A 148 -8.07 -12.18 -1.25
N ARG A 149 -9.04 -12.84 -0.61
CA ARG A 149 -8.84 -14.10 0.10
C ARG A 149 -8.31 -15.20 -0.82
N GLU A 150 -8.92 -15.35 -2.01
CA GLU A 150 -8.47 -16.34 -2.99
C GLU A 150 -7.02 -16.14 -3.43
N LEU A 151 -6.59 -14.88 -3.59
CA LEU A 151 -5.19 -14.57 -3.92
C LEU A 151 -4.25 -14.95 -2.79
N ARG A 152 -4.58 -14.61 -1.53
CA ARG A 152 -3.77 -14.98 -0.36
C ARG A 152 -3.61 -16.49 -0.20
N GLU A 153 -4.63 -17.27 -0.54
CA GLU A 153 -4.59 -18.72 -0.48
C GLU A 153 -3.79 -19.33 -1.65
N ALA A 154 -3.74 -18.64 -2.79
CA ALA A 154 -3.12 -19.13 -4.01
C ALA A 154 -1.65 -18.72 -4.19
N LEU A 155 -1.24 -17.58 -3.63
CA LEU A 155 0.08 -16.97 -3.86
C LEU A 155 0.96 -17.06 -2.61
N ASN A 156 2.27 -17.13 -2.82
CA ASN A 156 3.26 -16.99 -1.74
C ASN A 156 3.64 -15.51 -1.49
N ILE A 157 3.29 -14.62 -2.43
CA ILE A 157 3.54 -13.19 -2.29
C ILE A 157 2.46 -12.58 -1.37
N PRO A 158 2.83 -11.87 -0.29
CA PRO A 158 1.87 -11.18 0.56
C PRO A 158 1.02 -10.17 -0.22
N ILE A 159 -0.29 -10.13 0.05
CA ILE A 159 -1.21 -9.16 -0.53
C ILE A 159 -1.26 -7.92 0.36
N ALA A 160 -0.98 -6.76 -0.24
CA ALA A 160 -1.07 -5.45 0.40
C ALA A 160 -2.23 -4.66 -0.18
N THR A 161 -3.07 -4.07 0.67
CA THR A 161 -4.20 -3.21 0.25
C THR A 161 -4.72 -2.38 1.39
N GLY A 162 -5.58 -1.40 1.08
CA GLY A 162 -6.26 -0.58 2.06
C GLY A 162 -6.13 0.92 1.83
N GLU A 163 -5.36 1.40 0.86
CA GLU A 163 -5.22 2.83 0.58
C GLU A 163 -6.55 3.49 0.18
N ASN A 164 -7.46 2.73 -0.41
CA ASN A 164 -8.79 3.17 -0.81
C ASN A 164 -9.91 2.77 0.17
N GLU A 165 -9.56 2.18 1.33
CA GLU A 165 -10.53 1.73 2.33
C GLU A 165 -10.85 2.86 3.33
N TYR A 166 -12.06 2.84 3.88
CA TYR A 166 -12.59 3.87 4.76
C TYR A 166 -12.88 3.34 6.14
N LEU A 167 -12.50 4.12 7.16
CA LEU A 167 -12.84 3.90 8.56
C LEU A 167 -12.45 2.50 9.07
N ARG A 168 -12.39 2.32 10.39
CA ARG A 168 -12.12 1.02 11.03
C ARG A 168 -13.07 -0.10 10.65
N TRP A 169 -14.28 0.22 10.20
CA TRP A 169 -15.28 -0.81 9.86
C TRP A 169 -14.97 -1.49 8.53
N GLY A 170 -14.59 -0.74 7.50
CA GLY A 170 -14.11 -1.31 6.25
C GLY A 170 -12.85 -2.16 6.45
N PHE A 171 -11.89 -1.65 7.23
CA PHE A 171 -10.71 -2.44 7.59
C PHE A 171 -11.03 -3.69 8.42
N LYS A 172 -12.04 -3.62 9.33
CA LYS A 172 -12.53 -4.80 10.03
C LYS A 172 -13.08 -5.84 9.06
N ASP A 173 -13.85 -5.41 8.05
CA ASP A 173 -14.41 -6.32 7.05
C ASP A 173 -13.32 -6.90 6.16
N LEU A 174 -12.36 -6.09 5.70
CA LEU A 174 -11.17 -6.54 4.98
C LEU A 174 -10.39 -7.64 5.74
N ILE A 175 -10.16 -7.43 7.05
CA ILE A 175 -9.46 -8.35 7.93
C ILE A 175 -10.27 -9.63 8.18
N ASN A 176 -11.56 -9.50 8.49
CA ASN A 176 -12.44 -10.63 8.77
C ASN A 176 -12.60 -11.56 7.57
N ASN A 177 -12.59 -11.00 6.36
CA ASN A 177 -12.60 -11.77 5.12
C ASN A 177 -11.23 -12.36 4.76
N ARG A 178 -10.19 -12.10 5.56
CA ARG A 178 -8.81 -12.57 5.31
C ARG A 178 -8.27 -12.13 3.95
N ALA A 179 -8.64 -10.94 3.50
CA ALA A 179 -8.32 -10.44 2.16
C ALA A 179 -6.98 -9.69 2.09
N VAL A 180 -6.23 -9.59 3.19
CA VAL A 180 -5.01 -8.77 3.29
C VAL A 180 -3.96 -9.40 4.20
N ASP A 181 -2.68 -9.23 3.88
CA ASP A 181 -1.52 -9.55 4.73
C ASP A 181 -0.87 -8.28 5.28
N ILE A 182 -0.86 -7.20 4.49
CA ILE A 182 -0.24 -5.93 4.84
C ILE A 182 -1.28 -4.82 4.66
N VAL A 183 -1.68 -4.19 5.76
CA VAL A 183 -2.70 -3.13 5.76
C VAL A 183 -2.05 -1.80 5.41
N GLN A 184 -2.57 -1.13 4.37
CA GLN A 184 -2.05 0.12 3.82
C GLN A 184 -3.02 1.29 4.01
N ALA A 185 -3.53 1.47 5.22
CA ALA A 185 -4.43 2.60 5.52
C ALA A 185 -3.75 3.95 5.25
N ASP A 186 -4.42 4.80 4.48
CA ASP A 186 -3.99 6.18 4.22
C ASP A 186 -4.74 7.13 5.17
N PRO A 187 -4.03 7.89 6.03
CA PRO A 187 -4.67 8.85 6.92
C PRO A 187 -5.48 9.93 6.18
N ALA A 188 -5.10 10.30 4.95
CA ALA A 188 -5.84 11.28 4.16
C ALA A 188 -7.18 10.73 3.61
N ILE A 189 -7.36 9.40 3.64
CA ILE A 189 -8.52 8.71 3.07
C ILE A 189 -9.35 8.04 4.15
N CYS A 190 -8.73 7.35 5.09
CA CYS A 190 -9.42 6.46 6.01
C CYS A 190 -10.19 7.15 7.17
N GLY A 191 -10.12 8.46 7.33
CA GLY A 191 -10.77 9.19 8.43
C GLY A 191 -9.81 9.94 9.36
N GLY A 192 -8.58 10.22 8.88
CA GLY A 192 -7.55 10.94 9.61
C GLY A 192 -6.76 10.07 10.58
N TYR A 193 -5.86 10.70 11.34
CA TYR A 193 -5.03 10.02 12.33
C TYR A 193 -5.83 9.37 13.45
N SER A 194 -6.97 9.96 13.82
CA SER A 194 -7.86 9.42 14.85
C SER A 194 -8.44 8.05 14.47
N GLU A 195 -8.83 7.86 13.22
CA GLU A 195 -9.28 6.56 12.72
C GLU A 195 -8.10 5.63 12.44
N TRP A 196 -7.01 6.16 11.87
CA TRP A 196 -5.81 5.38 11.59
C TRP A 196 -5.29 4.65 12.84
N LYS A 197 -5.26 5.32 14.02
CA LYS A 197 -4.89 4.66 15.29
C LYS A 197 -5.76 3.45 15.62
N LYS A 198 -7.06 3.53 15.35
CA LYS A 198 -7.98 2.42 15.61
C LYS A 198 -7.77 1.29 14.61
N ILE A 199 -7.51 1.65 13.33
CA ILE A 199 -7.16 0.69 12.29
C ILE A 199 -5.86 -0.03 12.64
N ALA A 200 -4.85 0.70 13.09
CA ALA A 200 -3.60 0.11 13.55
C ALA A 200 -3.81 -0.87 14.71
N ALA A 201 -4.66 -0.52 15.69
CA ALA A 201 -4.96 -1.38 16.83
C ALA A 201 -5.64 -2.69 16.40
N ILE A 202 -6.65 -2.64 15.52
CA ILE A 202 -7.31 -3.87 15.04
C ILE A 202 -6.39 -4.70 14.14
N SER A 203 -5.56 -4.08 13.32
CA SER A 203 -4.60 -4.80 12.46
C SER A 203 -3.57 -5.55 13.30
N THR A 204 -2.97 -4.88 14.29
CA THR A 204 -1.98 -5.51 15.19
C THR A 204 -2.59 -6.58 16.07
N ALA A 205 -3.84 -6.42 16.53
CA ALA A 205 -4.58 -7.44 17.27
C ALA A 205 -4.83 -8.72 16.43
N ASN A 206 -4.83 -8.59 15.10
CA ASN A 206 -4.94 -9.71 14.16
C ASN A 206 -3.58 -10.17 13.60
N ASN A 207 -2.46 -9.74 14.17
CA ASN A 207 -1.10 -10.06 13.75
C ASN A 207 -0.77 -9.63 12.31
N LEU A 208 -1.44 -8.62 11.78
CA LEU A 208 -1.18 -8.07 10.45
C LEU A 208 -0.13 -6.96 10.50
N LYS A 209 0.69 -6.88 9.46
CA LYS A 209 1.65 -5.80 9.28
C LYS A 209 0.94 -4.52 8.80
N LEU A 210 1.54 -3.38 9.11
CA LEU A 210 1.10 -2.05 8.68
C LEU A 210 2.19 -1.42 7.83
N ALA A 211 1.81 -0.93 6.66
CA ALA A 211 2.66 -0.11 5.79
C ALA A 211 1.79 1.03 5.25
N PRO A 212 1.66 2.15 5.99
CA PRO A 212 0.76 3.22 5.60
C PRO A 212 1.01 3.69 4.17
N HIS A 213 -0.06 3.90 3.41
CA HIS A 213 0.00 4.63 2.15
C HIS A 213 0.14 6.12 2.45
N GLY A 214 0.79 6.84 1.55
CA GLY A 214 0.99 8.28 1.60
C GLY A 214 2.29 8.67 0.92
N GLY A 215 2.39 9.92 0.48
CA GLY A 215 3.55 10.50 -0.18
C GLY A 215 3.60 12.00 0.03
#